data_37a4a8bc15f90bb084ddc6b5dc1d0f4f
#
_entry.id   37a4a8bc15f90bb084ddc6b5dc1d0f4f
#
_cell.length_a   1.000
_cell.length_b   1.000
_cell.length_c   1.000
_cell.angle_alpha   90.00
_cell.angle_beta   90.00
_cell.angle_gamma   90.00
#
_symmetry.space_group_name_H-M   'P 1'
#
loop_
_entity.id
_entity.type
_entity.pdbx_description
1 polymer ?
#
loop_
_entity_poly.entity_id
_entity_poly.type
_entity_poly.pdbx_seq_one_letter_code
_entity_poly.pdbx_strand_id
1 'polypeptide(L)'
;MIDTAVKTIVSRRCARLLILAAAFAASACAEPAATAPEWAWTGFRRPEGANPVIAPDTATRFFCPLRREWVAWQEGDTFNPAAAVHDGRVVLLYRAEDRSGEGIGQRTSRLGCAFSDDGVHFERLPEPVFYPDVDSQTALEWPGGVEDPRIVQTDEGLYVMFYTQWNRRQARLAVATSRDLLTWHKHGPAFAKAHGGRFRDAFSKSASPVTRVDGGRQTVARIDGRYWMYWGEQFVNVAVSDNLTDWTPLLGPDGELLRVLEPRDGYFDSKLTECGPPAVVTDAGILLLYNGKNAAGKRGDGAYTPGSYCAGQALFDAADPTRLKGRLDKPFFVPEADFERSGQYPAGTVFIEGLVLHDGRWFLYYGCADSRVGVAVREAGAECAARR
;
A
#
# COMPACT_ATOMS: atom_id res chain seq x y z
N MET A 1 -43.14 54.12 -50.99
CA MET A 1 -43.99 53.86 -52.13
C MET A 1 -44.43 52.43 -51.99
N ILE A 2 -45.64 52.25 -51.44
CA ILE A 2 -46.79 51.77 -52.20
C ILE A 2 -46.62 50.29 -52.56
N ASP A 3 -47.46 49.35 -52.29
CA ASP A 3 -48.83 49.31 -51.77
C ASP A 3 -49.24 47.82 -51.60
N THR A 4 -50.01 47.52 -50.59
CA THR A 4 -51.33 46.91 -50.61
C THR A 4 -51.45 45.40 -50.95
N ALA A 5 -51.74 44.66 -49.99
CA ALA A 5 -53.01 43.98 -49.69
C ALA A 5 -53.65 43.12 -50.80
N VAL A 6 -54.01 41.87 -50.42
CA VAL A 6 -55.46 41.47 -50.42
C VAL A 6 -55.58 40.03 -49.84
N LYS A 7 -56.56 39.91 -48.99
CA LYS A 7 -57.15 38.71 -48.35
C LYS A 7 -57.70 37.71 -49.37
N THR A 8 -57.69 36.43 -49.04
CA THR A 8 -58.91 35.60 -49.17
C THR A 8 -58.90 34.41 -48.21
N ILE A 9 -59.96 34.32 -47.46
CA ILE A 9 -60.37 33.26 -46.53
C ILE A 9 -60.95 32.11 -47.36
N VAL A 10 -60.50 30.84 -47.07
CA VAL A 10 -61.44 29.70 -47.17
C VAL A 10 -61.11 28.67 -46.09
N SER A 11 -62.17 28.46 -45.36
CA SER A 11 -62.24 27.41 -44.28
C SER A 11 -62.32 26.01 -44.87
N ARG A 12 -61.83 25.04 -44.19
CA ARG A 12 -62.58 23.84 -43.75
C ARG A 12 -61.73 22.70 -43.16
N ARG A 13 -62.15 22.37 -41.95
CA ARG A 13 -62.32 21.01 -41.33
C ARG A 13 -61.09 20.12 -41.03
N CYS A 14 -60.87 20.06 -39.78
CA CYS A 14 -60.71 18.83 -38.89
C CYS A 14 -60.27 17.50 -39.53
N ALA A 15 -59.10 17.11 -39.17
CA ALA A 15 -58.87 15.72 -38.79
C ALA A 15 -57.82 15.70 -37.69
N ARG A 16 -58.21 15.44 -36.43
CA ARG A 16 -57.35 15.16 -35.31
C ARG A 16 -56.82 13.74 -35.49
N LEU A 17 -55.55 13.59 -35.87
CA LEU A 17 -54.83 12.33 -35.67
C LEU A 17 -54.19 12.39 -34.28
N LEU A 18 -54.73 11.60 -33.35
CA LEU A 18 -54.09 11.25 -32.11
C LEU A 18 -52.96 10.26 -32.42
N ILE A 19 -51.70 10.75 -32.37
CA ILE A 19 -50.53 9.88 -32.30
C ILE A 19 -50.33 9.55 -30.85
N LEU A 20 -50.70 8.31 -30.41
CA LEU A 20 -50.25 7.75 -29.16
C LEU A 20 -48.78 7.46 -29.28
N ALA A 21 -47.92 8.31 -28.69
CA ALA A 21 -46.53 7.97 -28.42
C ALA A 21 -46.51 7.01 -27.22
N ALA A 22 -46.36 5.69 -27.47
CA ALA A 22 -46.01 4.75 -26.45
C ALA A 22 -44.57 4.99 -26.02
N ALA A 23 -44.39 5.64 -24.87
CA ALA A 23 -43.08 5.71 -24.20
C ALA A 23 -42.74 4.33 -23.68
N PHE A 24 -41.91 3.61 -24.40
CA PHE A 24 -41.19 2.44 -23.82
C PHE A 24 -40.20 3.00 -22.80
N ALA A 25 -40.57 2.95 -21.52
CA ALA A 25 -39.63 3.07 -20.44
C ALA A 25 -38.76 1.79 -20.45
N ALA A 26 -37.60 1.88 -21.08
CA ALA A 26 -36.56 0.88 -20.88
C ALA A 26 -36.12 0.98 -19.41
N SER A 27 -36.69 0.11 -18.58
CA SER A 27 -36.18 -0.15 -17.24
C SER A 27 -34.81 -0.78 -17.45
N ALA A 28 -33.76 0.02 -17.37
CA ALA A 28 -32.42 -0.50 -17.22
C ALA A 28 -32.38 -1.26 -15.89
N CYS A 29 -32.51 -2.59 -15.95
CA CYS A 29 -32.15 -3.43 -14.84
C CYS A 29 -30.67 -3.12 -14.53
N ALA A 30 -30.42 -2.34 -13.49
CA ALA A 30 -29.09 -2.25 -12.92
C ALA A 30 -28.70 -3.66 -12.52
N GLU A 31 -27.67 -4.22 -13.15
CA GLU A 31 -27.10 -5.49 -12.69
C GLU A 31 -26.80 -5.35 -11.19
N PRO A 32 -27.18 -6.32 -10.35
CA PRO A 32 -26.85 -6.28 -8.94
C PRO A 32 -25.32 -6.16 -8.85
N ALA A 33 -24.85 -5.18 -8.10
CA ALA A 33 -23.42 -5.01 -7.86
C ALA A 33 -22.87 -6.35 -7.39
N ALA A 34 -21.92 -6.91 -8.14
CA ALA A 34 -21.33 -8.20 -7.81
C ALA A 34 -20.84 -8.15 -6.37
N THR A 35 -21.39 -9.02 -5.51
CA THR A 35 -20.96 -9.11 -4.11
C THR A 35 -19.50 -9.55 -4.09
N ALA A 36 -18.70 -8.93 -3.21
CA ALA A 36 -17.30 -9.32 -3.04
C ALA A 36 -17.23 -10.83 -2.68
N PRO A 37 -16.22 -11.57 -3.18
CA PRO A 37 -16.01 -12.96 -2.82
C PRO A 37 -15.90 -13.12 -1.30
N GLU A 38 -16.36 -14.25 -0.74
CA GLU A 38 -16.36 -14.52 0.70
C GLU A 38 -14.96 -14.41 1.35
N TRP A 39 -13.91 -14.72 0.59
CA TRP A 39 -12.54 -14.61 1.06
C TRP A 39 -12.02 -13.16 1.17
N ALA A 40 -12.68 -12.21 0.52
CA ALA A 40 -12.21 -10.83 0.47
C ALA A 40 -12.54 -10.06 1.75
N TRP A 41 -11.58 -9.34 2.25
CA TRP A 41 -11.78 -8.45 3.39
C TRP A 41 -12.46 -7.17 2.93
N THR A 42 -13.66 -6.93 3.44
CA THR A 42 -14.46 -5.73 3.17
C THR A 42 -14.66 -4.93 4.46
N GLY A 43 -15.27 -3.75 4.35
CA GLY A 43 -15.70 -2.96 5.51
C GLY A 43 -14.61 -2.10 6.14
N PHE A 44 -13.45 -1.91 5.51
CA PHE A 44 -12.50 -0.88 5.93
C PHE A 44 -13.13 0.50 5.77
N ARG A 45 -13.15 1.27 6.86
CA ARG A 45 -13.73 2.62 6.90
C ARG A 45 -12.74 3.60 7.52
N ARG A 46 -12.67 4.79 6.97
CA ARG A 46 -11.93 5.91 7.57
C ARG A 46 -12.67 6.36 8.84
N PRO A 47 -12.02 6.36 10.04
CA PRO A 47 -12.65 6.90 11.25
C PRO A 47 -12.93 8.39 11.05
N GLU A 48 -14.12 8.83 11.47
CA GLU A 48 -14.54 10.22 11.34
C GLU A 48 -13.65 11.14 12.19
N GLY A 49 -13.16 12.22 11.59
CA GLY A 49 -12.33 13.23 12.27
C GLY A 49 -10.89 12.81 12.61
N ALA A 50 -10.48 11.54 12.37
CA ALA A 50 -9.15 11.06 12.75
C ALA A 50 -8.06 11.31 11.69
N ASN A 51 -8.42 11.32 10.41
CA ASN A 51 -7.46 11.40 9.31
C ASN A 51 -7.15 12.85 8.88
N PRO A 52 -5.90 13.14 8.45
CA PRO A 52 -4.75 12.26 8.48
C PRO A 52 -4.19 12.07 9.88
N VAL A 53 -3.67 10.86 10.21
CA VAL A 53 -3.13 10.56 11.55
C VAL A 53 -1.69 11.05 11.75
N ILE A 54 -0.90 11.17 10.66
CA ILE A 54 0.43 11.79 10.64
C ILE A 54 0.48 12.77 9.46
N ALA A 55 1.00 13.97 9.72
CA ALA A 55 1.23 15.02 8.72
C ALA A 55 2.63 15.61 8.91
N PRO A 56 3.22 16.30 7.90
CA PRO A 56 4.50 16.99 8.03
C PRO A 56 4.57 17.90 9.24
N ASP A 57 5.76 18.01 9.82
CA ASP A 57 6.03 18.88 10.96
C ASP A 57 7.29 19.70 10.71
N THR A 58 7.14 21.01 10.72
CA THR A 58 8.24 21.96 10.48
C THR A 58 8.99 22.37 11.76
N ALA A 59 8.49 21.98 12.94
CA ALA A 59 9.06 22.39 14.21
C ALA A 59 10.21 21.48 14.69
N THR A 60 10.14 20.18 14.36
CA THR A 60 11.12 19.20 14.82
C THR A 60 12.43 19.27 14.05
N ARG A 61 13.54 19.02 14.75
CA ARG A 61 14.89 19.00 14.21
C ARG A 61 15.61 17.74 14.64
N PHE A 62 16.53 17.28 13.80
CA PHE A 62 17.39 16.13 14.01
C PHE A 62 18.81 16.46 13.55
N PHE A 63 19.82 16.11 14.34
CA PHE A 63 21.21 16.28 13.92
C PHE A 63 21.62 15.15 12.98
N CYS A 64 21.67 15.44 11.68
CA CYS A 64 22.02 14.45 10.66
C CYS A 64 23.51 14.12 10.71
N PRO A 65 23.91 12.87 11.02
CA PRO A 65 25.33 12.52 11.17
C PRO A 65 26.13 12.62 9.88
N LEU A 66 25.50 12.40 8.72
CA LEU A 66 26.14 12.47 7.41
C LEU A 66 26.29 13.90 6.88
N ARG A 67 25.32 14.78 7.20
CA ARG A 67 25.40 16.22 6.84
C ARG A 67 26.13 17.04 7.88
N ARG A 68 26.24 16.55 9.11
CA ARG A 68 26.80 17.23 10.29
C ARG A 68 26.12 18.57 10.57
N GLU A 69 24.77 18.58 10.43
CA GLU A 69 23.94 19.77 10.67
C GLU A 69 22.56 19.37 11.17
N TRP A 70 21.84 20.31 11.79
CA TRP A 70 20.47 20.15 12.18
C TRP A 70 19.55 20.28 10.97
N VAL A 71 18.73 19.28 10.71
CA VAL A 71 17.78 19.25 9.59
C VAL A 71 16.33 19.16 10.09
N ALA A 72 15.43 19.81 9.36
CA ALA A 72 13.99 19.67 9.55
C ALA A 72 13.54 18.38 8.81
N TRP A 73 13.78 17.24 9.43
CA TRP A 73 13.78 15.93 8.81
C TRP A 73 12.42 15.43 8.33
N GLN A 74 11.30 16.00 8.83
CA GLN A 74 9.92 15.65 8.46
C GLN A 74 9.10 16.87 8.00
N GLU A 75 9.75 17.91 7.50
CA GLU A 75 9.08 19.14 7.05
C GLU A 75 8.47 19.04 5.66
N GLY A 76 8.97 18.12 4.83
CA GLY A 76 8.53 17.95 3.46
C GLY A 76 7.24 17.16 3.40
N ASP A 77 7.34 15.86 3.58
CA ASP A 77 6.24 14.92 3.50
C ASP A 77 6.39 13.79 4.53
N THR A 78 5.27 13.17 4.95
CA THR A 78 5.24 12.02 5.86
C THR A 78 4.23 10.99 5.32
N PHE A 79 4.65 9.77 5.03
CA PHE A 79 3.80 8.79 4.34
C PHE A 79 4.32 7.36 4.52
N ASN A 80 3.71 6.38 3.86
CA ASN A 80 4.14 5.00 3.75
C ASN A 80 4.58 4.40 5.10
N PRO A 81 3.63 4.14 6.01
CA PRO A 81 3.94 3.68 7.35
C PRO A 81 3.95 2.16 7.47
N ALA A 82 4.95 1.59 8.15
CA ALA A 82 4.78 0.28 8.78
C ALA A 82 3.99 0.41 10.08
N ALA A 83 3.35 -0.67 10.48
CA ALA A 83 2.65 -0.76 11.75
C ALA A 83 3.04 -2.03 12.51
N ALA A 84 3.11 -1.94 13.84
CA ALA A 84 3.30 -3.06 14.74
C ALA A 84 2.53 -2.83 16.04
N VAL A 85 2.36 -3.87 16.86
CA VAL A 85 1.88 -3.74 18.23
C VAL A 85 3.05 -4.03 19.18
N HIS A 86 3.30 -3.12 20.13
CA HIS A 86 4.33 -3.25 21.16
C HIS A 86 3.77 -2.78 22.49
N ASP A 87 3.90 -3.62 23.52
CA ASP A 87 3.40 -3.34 24.88
C ASP A 87 1.95 -2.85 24.93
N GLY A 88 1.07 -3.48 24.10
CA GLY A 88 -0.35 -3.15 24.02
C GLY A 88 -0.68 -1.87 23.28
N ARG A 89 0.29 -1.20 22.67
CA ARG A 89 0.10 0.03 21.88
C ARG A 89 0.37 -0.24 20.39
N VAL A 90 -0.34 0.47 19.54
CA VAL A 90 0.01 0.52 18.11
C VAL A 90 1.21 1.46 17.92
N VAL A 91 2.20 0.97 17.19
CA VAL A 91 3.40 1.72 16.84
C VAL A 91 3.48 1.87 15.33
N LEU A 92 3.65 3.09 14.85
CA LEU A 92 3.91 3.37 13.44
C LEU A 92 5.38 3.77 13.25
N LEU A 93 6.03 3.16 12.26
CA LEU A 93 7.23 3.69 11.68
C LEU A 93 6.87 4.28 10.31
N TYR A 94 6.89 5.60 10.18
CA TYR A 94 6.47 6.30 8.98
C TYR A 94 7.64 6.93 8.26
N ARG A 95 7.66 6.84 6.92
CA ARG A 95 8.61 7.57 6.08
C ARG A 95 8.39 9.05 6.23
N ALA A 96 9.47 9.79 6.43
CA ALA A 96 9.48 11.24 6.49
C ALA A 96 10.60 11.81 5.64
N GLU A 97 10.33 12.88 4.92
CA GLU A 97 11.25 13.53 4.00
C GLU A 97 11.54 14.97 4.41
N ASP A 98 12.83 15.33 4.34
CA ASP A 98 13.24 16.71 4.39
C ASP A 98 13.06 17.41 3.02
N ARG A 99 13.52 18.65 2.89
CA ARG A 99 13.50 19.42 1.63
C ARG A 99 14.88 19.52 0.96
N SER A 100 15.71 18.47 1.09
CA SER A 100 17.07 18.44 0.53
C SER A 100 17.12 18.28 -0.99
N GLY A 101 15.99 18.11 -1.66
CA GLY A 101 15.89 17.99 -3.11
C GLY A 101 14.49 18.30 -3.61
N GLU A 102 14.32 18.41 -4.92
CA GLU A 102 13.05 18.65 -5.58
C GLU A 102 12.58 17.39 -6.34
N GLY A 103 11.31 17.07 -6.22
CA GLY A 103 10.67 15.94 -6.89
C GLY A 103 10.82 14.60 -6.16
N ILE A 104 10.11 13.61 -6.68
CA ILE A 104 10.01 12.27 -6.11
C ILE A 104 11.38 11.58 -6.12
N GLY A 105 11.76 10.99 -4.98
CA GLY A 105 13.01 10.26 -4.82
C GLY A 105 14.27 11.13 -4.76
N GLN A 106 14.15 12.46 -4.74
CA GLN A 106 15.29 13.39 -4.66
C GLN A 106 15.55 13.96 -3.26
N ARG A 107 14.65 13.69 -2.33
CA ARG A 107 14.79 14.10 -0.91
C ARG A 107 15.47 13.00 -0.11
N THR A 108 15.85 13.30 1.12
CA THR A 108 16.40 12.29 2.04
C THR A 108 15.28 11.77 2.95
N SER A 109 15.00 10.48 2.84
CA SER A 109 13.99 9.78 3.64
C SER A 109 14.59 9.21 4.93
N ARG A 110 13.81 9.29 6.02
CA ARG A 110 14.08 8.73 7.35
C ARG A 110 12.80 8.15 7.90
N LEU A 111 12.89 7.29 8.93
CA LEU A 111 11.69 6.75 9.56
C LEU A 111 11.48 7.40 10.92
N GLY A 112 10.34 8.07 11.07
CA GLY A 112 9.82 8.53 12.36
C GLY A 112 9.09 7.42 13.08
N CYS A 113 8.90 7.58 14.40
CA CYS A 113 8.15 6.66 15.23
C CYS A 113 7.03 7.39 15.96
N ALA A 114 5.86 6.76 16.03
CA ALA A 114 4.69 7.27 16.74
C ALA A 114 3.94 6.14 17.45
N PHE A 115 3.34 6.44 18.61
CA PHE A 115 2.64 5.50 19.47
C PHE A 115 1.18 5.90 19.63
N SER A 116 0.30 4.91 19.74
CA SER A 116 -1.14 5.13 19.97
C SER A 116 -1.73 4.02 20.81
N ASP A 117 -2.58 4.38 21.78
CA ASP A 117 -3.35 3.43 22.57
C ASP A 117 -4.61 2.95 21.83
N ASP A 118 -5.16 3.76 20.93
CA ASP A 118 -6.42 3.51 20.24
C ASP A 118 -6.27 3.23 18.72
N GLY A 119 -5.05 3.36 18.18
CA GLY A 119 -4.74 3.17 16.75
C GLY A 119 -5.09 4.34 15.84
N VAL A 120 -5.59 5.47 16.37
CA VAL A 120 -5.98 6.64 15.57
C VAL A 120 -5.38 7.96 16.05
N HIS A 121 -5.09 8.10 17.34
CA HIS A 121 -4.43 9.27 17.91
C HIS A 121 -2.98 8.94 18.27
N PHE A 122 -2.02 9.62 17.65
CA PHE A 122 -0.60 9.28 17.74
C PHE A 122 0.22 10.36 18.42
N GLU A 123 1.10 9.93 19.32
CA GLU A 123 2.19 10.73 19.89
C GLU A 123 3.49 10.40 19.14
N ARG A 124 4.11 11.40 18.53
CA ARG A 124 5.35 11.24 17.73
C ARG A 124 6.59 11.47 18.57
N LEU A 125 7.64 10.70 18.28
CA LEU A 125 8.99 11.03 18.75
C LEU A 125 9.54 12.24 17.96
N PRO A 126 10.35 13.11 18.62
CA PRO A 126 10.87 14.32 17.98
C PRO A 126 11.97 14.02 16.94
N GLU A 127 12.65 12.87 17.05
CA GLU A 127 13.75 12.46 16.18
C GLU A 127 13.43 11.15 15.46
N PRO A 128 14.01 10.91 14.27
CA PRO A 128 13.83 9.65 13.57
C PRO A 128 14.52 8.51 14.32
N VAL A 129 13.92 7.32 14.30
CA VAL A 129 14.47 6.11 14.93
C VAL A 129 15.28 5.25 13.95
N PHE A 130 15.18 5.53 12.64
CA PHE A 130 15.90 4.80 11.61
C PHE A 130 16.23 5.73 10.43
N TYR A 131 17.51 5.80 10.07
CA TYR A 131 18.01 6.76 9.10
C TYR A 131 19.35 6.31 8.50
N PRO A 132 19.81 6.90 7.38
CA PRO A 132 21.17 6.72 6.89
C PRO A 132 22.18 7.25 7.91
N ASP A 133 23.09 6.39 8.34
CA ASP A 133 24.08 6.70 9.35
C ASP A 133 25.51 6.45 8.85
N VAL A 134 26.50 6.74 9.68
CA VAL A 134 27.92 6.42 9.44
C VAL A 134 28.14 4.94 9.78
N ASP A 135 27.66 4.06 8.90
CA ASP A 135 27.69 2.62 9.05
C ASP A 135 28.05 1.92 7.72
N SER A 136 28.04 0.58 7.72
CA SER A 136 28.33 -0.22 6.51
C SER A 136 27.29 -0.07 5.39
N GLN A 137 26.12 0.51 5.67
CA GLN A 137 25.03 0.68 4.72
C GLN A 137 25.00 2.07 4.08
N THR A 138 25.83 2.99 4.53
CA THR A 138 25.86 4.39 4.07
C THR A 138 25.83 4.52 2.54
N ALA A 139 26.67 3.77 1.83
CA ALA A 139 26.76 3.84 0.37
C ALA A 139 25.50 3.36 -0.36
N LEU A 140 24.67 2.56 0.29
CA LEU A 140 23.43 2.01 -0.25
C LEU A 140 22.20 2.89 0.09
N GLU A 141 22.31 3.73 1.13
CA GLU A 141 21.22 4.55 1.66
C GLU A 141 21.38 6.04 1.34
N TRP A 142 22.62 6.55 1.21
CA TRP A 142 22.86 7.95 1.02
C TRP A 142 23.03 8.33 -0.46
N PRO A 143 22.46 9.48 -0.92
CA PRO A 143 21.72 10.49 -0.14
C PRO A 143 20.19 10.35 -0.18
N GLY A 144 19.63 9.29 -0.73
CA GLY A 144 18.18 9.10 -0.90
C GLY A 144 17.47 8.73 0.41
N GLY A 145 18.05 7.83 1.19
CA GLY A 145 17.53 7.51 2.51
C GLY A 145 17.06 6.06 2.68
N VAL A 146 16.24 5.88 3.68
CA VAL A 146 15.56 4.63 4.05
C VAL A 146 14.07 4.83 3.86
N GLU A 147 13.41 3.94 3.11
CA GLU A 147 12.07 4.17 2.60
C GLU A 147 11.15 2.97 2.84
N ASP A 148 9.86 3.24 2.88
CA ASP A 148 8.76 2.30 2.72
C ASP A 148 8.92 1.04 3.61
N PRO A 149 8.84 1.17 4.95
CA PRO A 149 9.06 0.06 5.89
C PRO A 149 7.86 -0.89 5.93
N ARG A 150 8.08 -2.19 6.10
CA ARG A 150 7.09 -3.19 6.52
C ARG A 150 7.66 -3.94 7.69
N ILE A 151 6.86 -4.20 8.73
CA ILE A 151 7.31 -4.84 9.95
C ILE A 151 6.49 -6.10 10.21
N VAL A 152 7.18 -7.16 10.61
CA VAL A 152 6.58 -8.36 11.17
C VAL A 152 7.24 -8.68 12.51
N GLN A 153 6.54 -9.40 13.37
CA GLN A 153 7.05 -9.88 14.65
C GLN A 153 7.20 -11.41 14.63
N THR A 154 8.26 -11.92 15.23
CA THR A 154 8.38 -13.37 15.49
C THR A 154 7.63 -13.76 16.77
N ASP A 155 7.42 -15.05 16.97
CA ASP A 155 6.79 -15.56 18.21
C ASP A 155 7.59 -15.21 19.46
N GLU A 156 8.94 -15.08 19.34
CA GLU A 156 9.86 -14.69 20.40
C GLU A 156 9.96 -13.17 20.62
N GLY A 157 9.14 -12.39 19.92
CA GLY A 157 9.05 -10.94 20.08
C GLY A 157 10.14 -10.14 19.38
N LEU A 158 10.90 -10.74 18.43
CA LEU A 158 11.79 -9.99 17.56
C LEU A 158 11.01 -9.32 16.44
N TYR A 159 11.20 -8.03 16.25
CA TYR A 159 10.68 -7.30 15.10
C TYR A 159 11.66 -7.39 13.94
N VAL A 160 11.15 -7.67 12.75
CA VAL A 160 11.90 -7.70 11.49
C VAL A 160 11.27 -6.67 10.57
N MET A 161 12.06 -5.67 10.22
CA MET A 161 11.66 -4.62 9.28
C MET A 161 12.29 -4.88 7.92
N PHE A 162 11.46 -4.80 6.90
CA PHE A 162 11.85 -4.76 5.49
C PHE A 162 11.71 -3.32 5.03
N TYR A 163 12.77 -2.76 4.45
CA TYR A 163 12.79 -1.37 4.01
C TYR A 163 13.54 -1.24 2.69
N THR A 164 13.37 -0.12 2.01
CA THR A 164 14.10 0.19 0.80
C THR A 164 15.32 1.05 1.13
N GLN A 165 16.51 0.57 0.81
CA GLN A 165 17.72 1.38 0.73
C GLN A 165 17.71 2.14 -0.60
N TRP A 166 17.74 3.47 -0.54
CA TRP A 166 17.72 4.33 -1.72
C TRP A 166 18.89 5.29 -1.74
N ASN A 167 19.75 5.17 -2.71
CA ASN A 167 20.91 6.05 -2.88
C ASN A 167 20.79 7.00 -4.09
N ARG A 168 19.56 7.27 -4.54
CA ARG A 168 19.20 8.04 -5.74
C ARG A 168 19.65 7.41 -7.06
N ARG A 169 20.08 6.14 -7.03
CA ARG A 169 20.47 5.37 -8.23
C ARG A 169 19.83 3.99 -8.27
N GLN A 170 19.82 3.32 -7.14
CA GLN A 170 19.37 1.93 -7.03
C GLN A 170 18.57 1.72 -5.75
N ALA A 171 17.35 1.21 -5.89
CA ALA A 171 16.56 0.73 -4.78
C ALA A 171 16.91 -0.73 -4.46
N ARG A 172 17.11 -1.04 -3.17
CA ARG A 172 17.38 -2.39 -2.68
C ARG A 172 16.50 -2.69 -1.48
N LEU A 173 15.78 -3.80 -1.55
CA LEU A 173 15.07 -4.33 -0.39
C LEU A 173 16.10 -4.79 0.64
N ALA A 174 16.02 -4.27 1.84
CA ALA A 174 16.93 -4.54 2.94
C ALA A 174 16.19 -4.96 4.20
N VAL A 175 16.92 -5.52 5.15
CA VAL A 175 16.38 -6.04 6.40
C VAL A 175 17.06 -5.37 7.60
N ALA A 176 16.27 -5.04 8.61
CA ALA A 176 16.73 -4.63 9.94
C ALA A 176 15.91 -5.35 11.02
N THR A 177 16.52 -5.52 12.21
CA THR A 177 15.87 -6.17 13.36
C THR A 177 15.90 -5.29 14.59
N SER A 178 14.88 -5.40 15.45
CA SER A 178 14.73 -4.67 16.70
C SER A 178 13.99 -5.49 17.74
N ARG A 179 14.14 -5.16 19.03
CA ARG A 179 13.32 -5.69 20.10
C ARG A 179 12.38 -4.68 20.73
N ASP A 180 12.59 -3.40 20.42
CA ASP A 180 11.90 -2.27 21.02
C ASP A 180 11.29 -1.29 20.01
N LEU A 181 11.46 -1.55 18.69
CA LEU A 181 11.08 -0.68 17.57
C LEU A 181 11.79 0.68 17.54
N LEU A 182 12.72 0.91 18.45
CA LEU A 182 13.49 2.17 18.58
C LEU A 182 14.94 2.00 18.17
N THR A 183 15.54 0.88 18.57
CA THR A 183 16.96 0.55 18.28
C THR A 183 17.00 -0.56 17.24
N TRP A 184 17.63 -0.29 16.11
CA TRP A 184 17.63 -1.19 14.97
C TRP A 184 19.03 -1.67 14.59
N HIS A 185 19.15 -2.95 14.29
CA HIS A 185 20.34 -3.54 13.68
C HIS A 185 20.10 -3.76 12.17
N LYS A 186 20.87 -3.08 11.31
CA LYS A 186 20.81 -3.21 9.85
C LYS A 186 21.59 -4.45 9.38
N HIS A 187 20.92 -5.31 8.59
CA HIS A 187 21.54 -6.49 7.99
C HIS A 187 21.97 -6.28 6.54
N GLY A 188 21.49 -5.19 5.90
CA GLY A 188 21.76 -4.88 4.49
C GLY A 188 20.77 -5.56 3.53
N PRO A 189 21.11 -5.66 2.23
CA PRO A 189 20.19 -6.12 1.20
C PRO A 189 19.72 -7.57 1.44
N ALA A 190 18.40 -7.78 1.41
CA ALA A 190 17.76 -9.07 1.68
C ALA A 190 18.26 -10.20 0.76
N PHE A 191 18.57 -9.88 -0.50
CA PHE A 191 18.98 -10.83 -1.52
C PHE A 191 20.49 -10.91 -1.75
N ALA A 192 21.30 -10.35 -0.83
CA ALA A 192 22.75 -10.22 -1.01
C ALA A 192 23.46 -11.56 -1.25
N LYS A 193 22.99 -12.66 -0.65
CA LYS A 193 23.59 -14.00 -0.74
C LYS A 193 22.91 -14.92 -1.75
N ALA A 194 21.69 -14.55 -2.21
CA ALA A 194 20.87 -15.39 -3.06
C ALA A 194 21.52 -15.68 -4.40
N HIS A 195 21.43 -16.95 -4.83
CA HIS A 195 21.94 -17.40 -6.14
C HIS A 195 23.38 -16.95 -6.43
N GLY A 196 24.27 -17.06 -5.41
CA GLY A 196 25.68 -16.64 -5.53
C GLY A 196 25.87 -15.12 -5.60
N GLY A 197 24.91 -14.33 -5.10
CA GLY A 197 24.96 -12.87 -5.10
C GLY A 197 24.36 -12.21 -6.34
N ARG A 198 23.74 -12.99 -7.25
CA ARG A 198 23.12 -12.48 -8.51
C ARG A 198 22.16 -11.32 -8.25
N PHE A 199 21.42 -11.32 -7.14
CA PHE A 199 20.35 -10.36 -6.86
C PHE A 199 20.74 -9.28 -5.83
N ARG A 200 22.02 -9.22 -5.43
CA ARG A 200 22.50 -8.21 -4.46
C ARG A 200 22.15 -6.78 -4.85
N ASP A 201 22.35 -6.47 -6.14
CA ASP A 201 22.17 -5.13 -6.68
C ASP A 201 20.96 -5.05 -7.63
N ALA A 202 20.06 -6.04 -7.60
CA ALA A 202 18.82 -5.99 -8.35
C ALA A 202 17.90 -4.91 -7.75
N PHE A 203 17.16 -4.22 -8.64
CA PHE A 203 16.09 -3.32 -8.21
C PHE A 203 15.04 -4.13 -7.46
N SER A 204 14.85 -3.81 -6.19
CA SER A 204 13.93 -4.54 -5.30
C SER A 204 13.37 -3.62 -4.22
N LYS A 205 12.09 -3.78 -3.91
CA LYS A 205 11.39 -3.05 -2.84
C LYS A 205 10.09 -3.76 -2.47
N SER A 206 9.36 -3.21 -1.52
CA SER A 206 7.98 -3.57 -1.18
C SER A 206 7.81 -5.04 -0.81
N ALA A 207 8.27 -5.42 0.37
CA ALA A 207 8.10 -6.75 0.94
C ALA A 207 6.75 -6.89 1.64
N SER A 208 6.12 -8.04 1.46
CA SER A 208 4.90 -8.46 2.15
C SER A 208 5.11 -9.88 2.70
N PRO A 209 5.81 -10.01 3.85
CA PRO A 209 6.04 -11.31 4.48
C PRO A 209 4.71 -11.94 4.90
N VAL A 210 4.64 -13.26 4.84
CA VAL A 210 3.43 -14.00 5.23
C VAL A 210 3.36 -14.10 6.75
N THR A 211 2.22 -13.68 7.31
CA THR A 211 1.92 -13.68 8.74
C THR A 211 0.71 -14.56 9.04
N ARG A 212 0.56 -14.94 10.30
CA ARG A 212 -0.64 -15.55 10.85
C ARG A 212 -1.11 -14.78 12.08
N VAL A 213 -2.37 -14.97 12.42
CA VAL A 213 -2.93 -14.51 13.70
C VAL A 213 -3.11 -15.72 14.61
N ASP A 214 -2.55 -15.64 15.81
CA ASP A 214 -2.72 -16.64 16.85
C ASP A 214 -2.90 -15.96 18.21
N GLY A 215 -3.98 -16.29 18.91
CA GLY A 215 -4.31 -15.69 20.21
C GLY A 215 -4.40 -14.15 20.18
N GLY A 216 -4.83 -13.56 19.05
CA GLY A 216 -4.92 -12.11 18.87
C GLY A 216 -3.59 -11.42 18.51
N ARG A 217 -2.49 -12.18 18.35
CA ARG A 217 -1.20 -11.66 17.91
C ARG A 217 -0.95 -12.00 16.46
N GLN A 218 -0.49 -11.03 15.70
CA GLN A 218 -0.03 -11.20 14.33
C GLN A 218 1.48 -11.46 14.33
N THR A 219 1.90 -12.65 13.92
CA THR A 219 3.31 -13.05 13.85
C THR A 219 3.65 -13.63 12.49
N VAL A 220 4.94 -13.62 12.12
CA VAL A 220 5.40 -14.22 10.88
C VAL A 220 5.11 -15.72 10.86
N ALA A 221 4.64 -16.22 9.70
CA ALA A 221 4.29 -17.63 9.53
C ALA A 221 5.38 -18.41 8.78
N ARG A 222 5.49 -19.71 9.10
CA ARG A 222 6.23 -20.68 8.29
C ARG A 222 5.23 -21.54 7.49
N ILE A 223 5.54 -21.76 6.22
CA ILE A 223 4.83 -22.69 5.35
C ILE A 223 5.86 -23.70 4.86
N ASP A 224 5.60 -24.97 5.08
CA ASP A 224 6.55 -26.06 4.81
C ASP A 224 7.96 -25.77 5.40
N GLY A 225 7.98 -25.33 6.67
CA GLY A 225 9.19 -25.08 7.44
C GLY A 225 9.95 -23.79 7.10
N ARG A 226 9.53 -23.03 6.10
CA ARG A 226 10.21 -21.81 5.62
C ARG A 226 9.35 -20.58 5.79
N TYR A 227 9.99 -19.43 5.95
CA TYR A 227 9.33 -18.12 5.83
C TYR A 227 9.17 -17.78 4.35
N TRP A 228 8.04 -17.13 4.04
CA TRP A 228 7.68 -16.70 2.69
C TRP A 228 7.41 -15.20 2.68
N MET A 229 7.76 -14.52 1.58
CA MET A 229 7.29 -13.18 1.32
C MET A 229 6.94 -12.99 -0.15
N TYR A 230 5.91 -12.20 -0.39
CA TYR A 230 5.66 -11.54 -1.66
C TYR A 230 6.48 -10.26 -1.69
N TRP A 231 7.00 -9.87 -2.85
CA TRP A 231 7.79 -8.64 -2.96
C TRP A 231 7.76 -8.09 -4.38
N GLY A 232 7.99 -6.79 -4.53
CA GLY A 232 8.19 -6.15 -5.83
C GLY A 232 7.26 -4.99 -6.10
N GLU A 233 7.71 -4.15 -6.99
CA GLU A 233 7.00 -3.08 -7.69
C GLU A 233 6.90 -3.48 -9.16
N GLN A 234 5.84 -3.15 -9.85
CA GLN A 234 5.41 -3.56 -11.19
C GLN A 234 4.87 -4.99 -11.25
N PHE A 235 5.57 -5.96 -10.69
CA PHE A 235 5.18 -7.36 -10.61
C PHE A 235 5.37 -7.84 -9.19
N VAL A 236 4.49 -8.72 -8.73
CA VAL A 236 4.69 -9.40 -7.45
C VAL A 236 5.47 -10.69 -7.70
N ASN A 237 6.59 -10.82 -7.04
CA ASN A 237 7.44 -12.00 -7.01
C ASN A 237 7.35 -12.67 -5.63
N VAL A 238 8.00 -13.81 -5.47
CA VAL A 238 8.08 -14.53 -4.21
C VAL A 238 9.52 -14.81 -3.81
N ALA A 239 9.77 -14.86 -2.50
CA ALA A 239 11.04 -15.27 -1.93
C ALA A 239 10.82 -16.08 -0.66
N VAL A 240 11.83 -16.87 -0.27
CA VAL A 240 11.82 -17.72 0.91
C VAL A 240 13.05 -17.46 1.78
N SER A 241 12.92 -17.75 3.08
CA SER A 241 14.01 -17.60 4.04
C SER A 241 13.91 -18.65 5.14
N ASP A 242 15.05 -19.02 5.72
CA ASP A 242 15.12 -19.86 6.91
C ASP A 242 15.31 -19.02 8.19
N ASN A 243 15.77 -17.76 8.08
CA ASN A 243 16.22 -16.93 9.20
C ASN A 243 15.68 -15.49 9.22
N LEU A 244 14.80 -15.12 8.26
CA LEU A 244 14.19 -13.79 8.09
C LEU A 244 15.14 -12.65 7.65
N THR A 245 16.45 -12.86 7.63
CA THR A 245 17.44 -11.85 7.25
C THR A 245 18.03 -12.10 5.86
N ASP A 246 18.23 -13.36 5.49
CA ASP A 246 18.73 -13.79 4.19
C ASP A 246 17.57 -14.40 3.40
N TRP A 247 17.22 -13.78 2.28
CA TRP A 247 16.09 -14.20 1.45
C TRP A 247 16.55 -14.68 0.09
N THR A 248 15.90 -15.70 -0.43
CA THR A 248 16.16 -16.26 -1.76
C THR A 248 14.95 -16.09 -2.64
N PRO A 249 14.99 -15.21 -3.66
CA PRO A 249 13.95 -15.11 -4.67
C PRO A 249 13.75 -16.43 -5.40
N LEU A 250 12.51 -16.82 -5.64
CA LEU A 250 12.19 -17.98 -6.47
C LEU A 250 12.31 -17.63 -7.95
N LEU A 251 12.81 -18.60 -8.72
CA LEU A 251 12.99 -18.47 -10.15
C LEU A 251 12.00 -19.36 -10.90
N GLY A 252 11.54 -18.87 -12.05
CA GLY A 252 10.77 -19.65 -13.00
C GLY A 252 11.64 -20.67 -13.76
N PRO A 253 11.03 -21.50 -14.62
CA PRO A 253 11.75 -22.48 -15.44
C PRO A 253 12.78 -21.85 -16.39
N ASP A 254 12.62 -20.58 -16.73
CA ASP A 254 13.52 -19.78 -17.56
C ASP A 254 14.72 -19.20 -16.80
N GLY A 255 14.76 -19.41 -15.48
CA GLY A 255 15.80 -18.86 -14.60
C GLY A 255 15.61 -17.39 -14.24
N GLU A 256 14.49 -16.76 -14.61
CA GLU A 256 14.12 -15.40 -14.22
C GLU A 256 13.22 -15.41 -12.96
N LEU A 257 13.00 -14.22 -12.38
CA LEU A 257 12.17 -14.10 -11.18
C LEU A 257 10.76 -14.65 -11.41
N LEU A 258 10.30 -15.52 -10.52
CA LEU A 258 8.95 -16.07 -10.58
C LEU A 258 7.93 -14.98 -10.23
N ARG A 259 7.15 -14.53 -11.22
CA ARG A 259 6.06 -13.57 -11.05
C ARG A 259 4.78 -14.31 -10.72
N VAL A 260 4.11 -13.91 -9.66
CA VAL A 260 2.86 -14.52 -9.20
C VAL A 260 1.66 -13.58 -9.32
N LEU A 261 1.90 -12.27 -9.52
CA LEU A 261 0.86 -11.29 -9.83
C LEU A 261 1.43 -10.24 -10.80
N GLU A 262 0.68 -9.95 -11.86
CA GLU A 262 1.06 -9.00 -12.90
C GLU A 262 -0.04 -7.96 -13.13
N PRO A 263 0.27 -6.78 -13.72
CA PRO A 263 -0.74 -5.82 -14.15
C PRO A 263 -1.75 -6.43 -15.13
N ARG A 264 -3.00 -5.93 -15.12
CA ARG A 264 -4.07 -6.38 -16.01
C ARG A 264 -4.63 -5.20 -16.80
N ASP A 265 -4.55 -5.25 -18.11
CA ASP A 265 -5.15 -4.22 -18.98
C ASP A 265 -6.67 -4.16 -18.78
N GLY A 266 -7.21 -2.95 -18.67
CA GLY A 266 -8.63 -2.70 -18.41
C GLY A 266 -9.04 -2.71 -16.93
N TYR A 267 -8.09 -2.91 -16.01
CA TYR A 267 -8.35 -2.91 -14.57
C TYR A 267 -7.59 -1.77 -13.87
N PHE A 268 -7.98 -1.47 -12.62
CA PHE A 268 -7.38 -0.42 -11.78
C PHE A 268 -5.87 -0.61 -11.54
N ASP A 269 -5.36 -1.80 -11.75
CA ASP A 269 -3.98 -2.23 -11.53
C ASP A 269 -3.21 -2.45 -12.85
N SER A 270 -3.62 -1.78 -13.91
CA SER A 270 -3.14 -1.97 -15.27
C SER A 270 -1.74 -1.44 -15.55
N LYS A 271 -1.20 -0.57 -14.70
CA LYS A 271 0.16 -0.04 -14.86
C LYS A 271 1.20 -0.79 -14.05
N LEU A 272 0.87 -1.12 -12.80
CA LEU A 272 1.71 -1.90 -11.91
C LEU A 272 0.89 -2.57 -10.81
N THR A 273 1.49 -3.61 -10.22
CA THR A 273 1.10 -4.21 -8.95
C THR A 273 2.27 -4.15 -8.00
N GLU A 274 2.04 -3.64 -6.79
CA GLU A 274 3.08 -3.47 -5.78
C GLU A 274 2.60 -4.03 -4.44
N CYS A 275 3.45 -4.78 -3.74
CA CYS A 275 3.08 -5.38 -2.47
C CYS A 275 2.71 -4.30 -1.44
N GLY A 276 1.65 -4.57 -0.69
CA GLY A 276 1.17 -3.73 0.39
C GLY A 276 1.74 -4.13 1.75
N PRO A 277 0.90 -4.23 2.80
CA PRO A 277 1.30 -4.68 4.12
C PRO A 277 1.64 -6.18 4.14
N PRO A 278 2.16 -6.72 5.27
CA PRO A 278 2.35 -8.15 5.45
C PRO A 278 1.10 -8.95 5.09
N ALA A 279 1.27 -10.02 4.30
CA ALA A 279 0.19 -10.91 3.90
C ALA A 279 -0.29 -11.75 5.10
N VAL A 280 -1.56 -12.16 5.10
CA VAL A 280 -2.17 -12.85 6.24
C VAL A 280 -2.71 -14.22 5.81
N VAL A 281 -2.32 -15.26 6.55
CA VAL A 281 -2.93 -16.60 6.42
C VAL A 281 -4.34 -16.55 7.00
N THR A 282 -5.30 -16.91 6.17
CA THR A 282 -6.74 -17.03 6.51
C THR A 282 -7.22 -18.47 6.27
N ASP A 283 -8.45 -18.79 6.64
CA ASP A 283 -9.05 -20.11 6.33
C ASP A 283 -9.21 -20.34 4.81
N ALA A 284 -9.32 -19.28 4.02
CA ALA A 284 -9.43 -19.37 2.56
C ALA A 284 -8.09 -19.56 1.84
N GLY A 285 -6.98 -19.16 2.48
CA GLY A 285 -5.64 -19.16 1.91
C GLY A 285 -4.79 -18.00 2.43
N ILE A 286 -3.78 -17.59 1.68
CA ILE A 286 -2.94 -16.44 1.99
C ILE A 286 -3.52 -15.21 1.31
N LEU A 287 -3.99 -14.26 2.10
CA LEU A 287 -4.52 -12.99 1.62
C LEU A 287 -3.37 -11.97 1.48
N LEU A 288 -3.10 -11.55 0.26
CA LEU A 288 -2.20 -10.46 -0.07
C LEU A 288 -3.01 -9.20 -0.36
N LEU A 289 -2.81 -8.15 0.42
CA LEU A 289 -3.26 -6.80 0.10
C LEU A 289 -2.16 -6.13 -0.73
N TYR A 290 -2.52 -5.50 -1.85
CA TYR A 290 -1.54 -4.90 -2.75
C TYR A 290 -2.00 -3.54 -3.28
N ASN A 291 -1.05 -2.76 -3.77
CA ASN A 291 -1.28 -1.47 -4.41
C ASN A 291 -1.33 -1.66 -5.92
N GLY A 292 -2.42 -1.25 -6.56
CA GLY A 292 -2.59 -1.22 -7.99
C GLY A 292 -2.55 0.22 -8.51
N LYS A 293 -1.75 0.47 -9.56
CA LYS A 293 -1.72 1.77 -10.24
C LYS A 293 -2.45 1.70 -11.56
N ASN A 294 -3.37 2.63 -11.79
CA ASN A 294 -4.14 2.70 -13.03
C ASN A 294 -3.30 3.29 -14.17
N ALA A 295 -3.32 2.66 -15.33
CA ALA A 295 -2.68 3.19 -16.53
C ALA A 295 -3.52 4.30 -17.18
N ALA A 296 -2.90 5.06 -18.06
CA ALA A 296 -3.61 6.00 -18.92
C ALA A 296 -4.11 5.32 -20.21
N GLY A 297 -5.15 5.90 -20.81
CA GLY A 297 -5.67 5.50 -22.12
C GLY A 297 -6.36 4.13 -22.11
N LYS A 298 -6.26 3.39 -23.21
CA LYS A 298 -6.99 2.12 -23.41
C LYS A 298 -6.57 0.98 -22.47
N ARG A 299 -5.40 1.08 -21.86
CA ARG A 299 -4.91 0.08 -20.90
C ARG A 299 -5.51 0.26 -19.51
N GLY A 300 -5.92 1.48 -19.15
CA GLY A 300 -6.47 1.79 -17.84
C GLY A 300 -7.95 1.42 -17.71
N ASP A 301 -8.40 1.33 -16.46
CA ASP A 301 -9.81 1.30 -16.10
C ASP A 301 -10.35 2.74 -16.11
N GLY A 302 -11.36 3.01 -16.95
CA GLY A 302 -11.96 4.33 -17.08
C GLY A 302 -12.74 4.82 -15.84
N ALA A 303 -13.01 3.95 -14.89
CA ALA A 303 -13.66 4.31 -13.62
C ALA A 303 -12.72 5.02 -12.65
N TYR A 304 -11.40 4.93 -12.85
CA TYR A 304 -10.39 5.49 -11.93
C TYR A 304 -9.47 6.47 -12.65
N THR A 305 -9.00 7.48 -11.93
CA THR A 305 -8.08 8.49 -12.47
C THR A 305 -6.79 7.83 -12.99
N PRO A 306 -6.33 8.16 -14.21
CA PRO A 306 -5.03 7.70 -14.69
C PRO A 306 -3.89 8.09 -13.75
N GLY A 307 -3.08 7.12 -13.36
CA GLY A 307 -1.98 7.32 -12.42
C GLY A 307 -2.36 7.20 -10.95
N SER A 308 -3.67 7.07 -10.60
CA SER A 308 -4.08 6.84 -9.22
C SER A 308 -3.63 5.47 -8.70
N TYR A 309 -3.33 5.42 -7.40
CA TYR A 309 -3.11 4.18 -6.67
C TYR A 309 -4.35 3.81 -5.88
N CYS A 310 -4.81 2.59 -6.09
CA CYS A 310 -5.94 1.98 -5.38
C CYS A 310 -5.50 0.64 -4.77
N ALA A 311 -6.16 0.22 -3.69
CA ALA A 311 -5.80 -1.02 -3.03
C ALA A 311 -6.62 -2.22 -3.54
N GLY A 312 -5.91 -3.31 -3.86
CA GLY A 312 -6.46 -4.58 -4.31
C GLY A 312 -6.20 -5.73 -3.34
N GLN A 313 -6.86 -6.86 -3.59
CA GLN A 313 -6.67 -8.09 -2.84
C GLN A 313 -6.47 -9.27 -3.78
N ALA A 314 -5.54 -10.15 -3.42
CA ALA A 314 -5.29 -11.41 -4.10
C ALA A 314 -5.21 -12.53 -3.05
N LEU A 315 -5.83 -13.66 -3.37
CA LEU A 315 -5.80 -14.87 -2.53
C LEU A 315 -4.91 -15.90 -3.17
N PHE A 316 -3.93 -16.38 -2.42
CA PHE A 316 -3.04 -17.47 -2.81
C PHE A 316 -3.36 -18.74 -2.02
N ASP A 317 -2.90 -19.87 -2.52
CA ASP A 317 -3.10 -21.15 -1.84
C ASP A 317 -2.23 -21.24 -0.57
N ALA A 318 -2.79 -21.79 0.51
CA ALA A 318 -2.10 -21.87 1.79
C ALA A 318 -0.92 -22.87 1.80
N ALA A 319 -0.98 -23.92 0.96
CA ALA A 319 0.06 -24.92 0.85
C ALA A 319 1.08 -24.61 -0.27
N ASP A 320 0.66 -23.84 -1.28
CA ASP A 320 1.51 -23.39 -2.37
C ASP A 320 1.38 -21.86 -2.55
N PRO A 321 2.20 -21.06 -1.87
CA PRO A 321 2.14 -19.59 -1.95
C PRO A 321 2.39 -19.02 -3.35
N THR A 322 2.79 -19.83 -4.32
CA THR A 322 2.95 -19.37 -5.72
C THR A 322 1.65 -19.45 -6.53
N ARG A 323 0.66 -20.20 -6.04
CA ARG A 323 -0.59 -20.48 -6.75
C ARG A 323 -1.68 -19.45 -6.42
N LEU A 324 -1.96 -18.54 -7.36
CA LEU A 324 -3.07 -17.61 -7.27
C LEU A 324 -4.42 -18.36 -7.34
N LYS A 325 -5.31 -18.15 -6.36
CA LYS A 325 -6.69 -18.71 -6.30
C LYS A 325 -7.76 -17.70 -6.70
N GLY A 326 -7.51 -16.42 -6.41
CA GLY A 326 -8.48 -15.37 -6.70
C GLY A 326 -7.84 -13.98 -6.62
N ARG A 327 -8.46 -13.01 -7.30
CA ARG A 327 -8.03 -11.62 -7.32
C ARG A 327 -9.25 -10.74 -7.53
N LEU A 328 -9.37 -9.64 -6.79
CA LEU A 328 -10.46 -8.71 -6.99
C LEU A 328 -10.33 -7.98 -8.34
N ASP A 329 -11.45 -7.82 -9.03
CA ASP A 329 -11.53 -7.05 -10.27
C ASP A 329 -11.64 -5.54 -10.01
N LYS A 330 -12.24 -5.17 -8.87
CA LYS A 330 -12.36 -3.78 -8.42
C LYS A 330 -11.52 -3.59 -7.15
N PRO A 331 -10.94 -2.41 -6.94
CA PRO A 331 -10.23 -2.12 -5.70
C PRO A 331 -11.22 -2.14 -4.53
N PHE A 332 -10.75 -2.57 -3.37
CA PHE A 332 -11.55 -2.53 -2.14
C PHE A 332 -11.41 -1.19 -1.40
N PHE A 333 -10.37 -0.39 -1.74
CA PHE A 333 -10.10 0.88 -1.12
C PHE A 333 -9.51 1.85 -2.15
N VAL A 334 -10.08 3.05 -2.25
CA VAL A 334 -9.77 4.05 -3.30
C VAL A 334 -9.56 5.43 -2.68
N PRO A 335 -8.83 6.35 -3.34
CA PRO A 335 -8.72 7.74 -2.90
C PRO A 335 -10.09 8.44 -2.94
N GLU A 336 -10.54 8.97 -1.81
CA GLU A 336 -11.82 9.68 -1.67
C GLU A 336 -11.64 11.07 -1.05
N ALA A 337 -10.80 11.19 -0.02
CA ALA A 337 -10.60 12.43 0.71
C ALA A 337 -9.61 13.38 0.00
N ASP A 338 -9.71 14.68 0.28
CA ASP A 338 -8.86 15.70 -0.32
C ASP A 338 -7.37 15.49 -0.02
N PHE A 339 -7.03 15.06 1.19
CA PHE A 339 -5.65 14.78 1.58
C PHE A 339 -5.05 13.54 0.88
N GLU A 340 -5.86 12.69 0.27
CA GLU A 340 -5.44 11.55 -0.55
C GLU A 340 -5.17 11.93 -2.01
N ARG A 341 -5.48 13.18 -2.37
CA ARG A 341 -5.34 13.76 -3.71
C ARG A 341 -4.48 15.03 -3.73
N SER A 342 -3.93 15.42 -2.57
CA SER A 342 -3.11 16.63 -2.43
C SER A 342 -1.76 16.28 -1.81
N GLY A 343 -0.71 16.24 -2.65
CA GLY A 343 0.63 15.87 -2.28
C GLY A 343 1.50 15.64 -3.51
N GLN A 344 2.48 14.75 -3.41
CA GLN A 344 3.38 14.42 -4.52
C GLN A 344 2.65 13.67 -5.66
N TYR A 345 1.51 12.99 -5.35
CA TYR A 345 0.69 12.25 -6.34
C TYR A 345 -0.74 12.82 -6.43
N PRO A 346 -0.95 13.89 -7.20
CA PRO A 346 -2.26 14.55 -7.31
C PRO A 346 -3.33 13.72 -8.05
N ALA A 347 -2.95 12.64 -8.72
CA ALA A 347 -3.90 11.70 -9.32
C ALA A 347 -4.73 10.94 -8.28
N GLY A 348 -4.33 11.00 -7.00
CA GLY A 348 -4.93 10.28 -5.89
C GLY A 348 -4.18 9.01 -5.53
N THR A 349 -3.87 8.87 -4.24
CA THR A 349 -3.13 7.70 -3.75
C THR A 349 -3.62 7.28 -2.37
N VAL A 350 -3.96 6.01 -2.26
CA VAL A 350 -4.05 5.25 -1.01
C VAL A 350 -3.03 4.12 -1.11
N PHE A 351 -1.79 4.39 -0.67
CA PHE A 351 -0.71 3.41 -0.71
C PHE A 351 -0.68 2.62 0.59
N ILE A 352 -1.35 1.46 0.59
CA ILE A 352 -1.48 0.63 1.79
C ILE A 352 -0.15 -0.04 2.13
N GLU A 353 0.25 0.02 3.43
CA GLU A 353 1.56 -0.46 3.84
C GLU A 353 1.62 -1.05 5.24
N GLY A 354 0.91 -0.46 6.21
CA GLY A 354 0.80 -0.98 7.56
C GLY A 354 -0.51 -1.73 7.80
N LEU A 355 -0.45 -2.89 8.44
CA LEU A 355 -1.65 -3.65 8.83
C LEU A 355 -1.39 -4.33 10.17
N VAL A 356 -2.21 -4.02 11.18
CA VAL A 356 -2.15 -4.66 12.49
C VAL A 356 -3.53 -5.01 13.02
N LEU A 357 -3.57 -6.10 13.78
CA LEU A 357 -4.70 -6.46 14.62
C LEU A 357 -4.47 -5.88 16.03
N HIS A 358 -5.37 -5.03 16.48
CA HIS A 358 -5.35 -4.43 17.81
C HIS A 358 -6.76 -4.32 18.36
N ASP A 359 -7.00 -4.77 19.58
CA ASP A 359 -8.28 -4.74 20.28
C ASP A 359 -9.48 -5.22 19.42
N GLY A 360 -9.29 -6.37 18.73
CA GLY A 360 -10.33 -6.99 17.91
C GLY A 360 -10.64 -6.27 16.60
N ARG A 361 -9.83 -5.29 16.21
CA ARG A 361 -9.98 -4.53 14.97
C ARG A 361 -8.71 -4.58 14.14
N TRP A 362 -8.88 -4.60 12.82
CA TRP A 362 -7.80 -4.40 11.86
C TRP A 362 -7.64 -2.93 11.54
N PHE A 363 -6.43 -2.43 11.71
CA PHE A 363 -6.02 -1.08 11.33
C PHE A 363 -5.14 -1.16 10.09
N LEU A 364 -5.59 -0.57 9.00
CA LEU A 364 -4.88 -0.46 7.73
C LEU A 364 -4.36 0.96 7.59
N TYR A 365 -3.05 1.12 7.71
CA TYR A 365 -2.37 2.41 7.55
C TYR A 365 -1.84 2.55 6.14
N TYR A 366 -1.93 3.76 5.58
CA TYR A 366 -1.59 4.00 4.19
C TYR A 366 -1.00 5.40 3.97
N GLY A 367 -0.16 5.51 2.92
CA GLY A 367 0.31 6.80 2.40
C GLY A 367 -0.79 7.48 1.59
N CYS A 368 -1.01 8.76 1.90
CA CYS A 368 -1.99 9.61 1.23
C CYS A 368 -1.27 10.57 0.29
N ALA A 369 -1.38 10.37 -1.03
CA ALA A 369 -0.74 11.17 -2.08
C ALA A 369 0.78 11.42 -1.83
N ASP A 370 1.47 10.46 -1.17
CA ASP A 370 2.87 10.55 -0.72
C ASP A 370 3.15 11.82 0.11
N SER A 371 2.24 12.20 0.98
CA SER A 371 2.37 13.43 1.77
C SER A 371 1.89 13.32 3.21
N ARG A 372 0.97 12.40 3.51
CA ARG A 372 0.40 12.17 4.84
C ARG A 372 0.17 10.69 5.08
N VAL A 373 -0.05 10.32 6.34
CA VAL A 373 -0.49 8.98 6.73
C VAL A 373 -1.97 9.00 7.07
N GLY A 374 -2.72 8.08 6.49
CA GLY A 374 -4.11 7.81 6.83
C GLY A 374 -4.29 6.44 7.48
N VAL A 375 -5.47 6.23 8.08
CA VAL A 375 -5.90 4.95 8.64
C VAL A 375 -7.31 4.61 8.19
N ALA A 376 -7.54 3.33 7.91
CA ALA A 376 -8.87 2.74 7.76
C ALA A 376 -9.01 1.55 8.72
N VAL A 377 -10.18 1.37 9.29
CA VAL A 377 -10.43 0.38 10.35
C VAL A 377 -11.57 -0.54 9.94
N ARG A 378 -11.45 -1.83 10.25
CA ARG A 378 -12.53 -2.81 10.18
C ARG A 378 -12.55 -3.67 11.43
N GLU A 379 -13.73 -4.17 11.80
CA GLU A 379 -13.85 -5.20 12.83
C GLU A 379 -13.18 -6.50 12.36
N ALA A 380 -12.49 -7.18 13.26
CA ALA A 380 -11.96 -8.49 12.97
C ALA A 380 -13.12 -9.50 12.88
N GLY A 381 -13.11 -10.30 11.81
CA GLY A 381 -14.09 -11.37 11.60
C GLY A 381 -13.64 -12.71 12.18
N ALA A 382 -14.23 -13.79 11.68
CA ALA A 382 -13.91 -15.16 12.11
C ALA A 382 -12.45 -15.57 11.87
N GLU A 383 -11.74 -14.85 10.99
CA GLU A 383 -10.31 -15.06 10.72
C GLU A 383 -9.40 -14.87 11.96
N CYS A 384 -9.92 -14.18 12.98
CA CYS A 384 -9.22 -13.96 14.26
C CYS A 384 -9.75 -14.81 15.41
N ALA A 385 -10.77 -15.64 15.19
CA ALA A 385 -11.24 -16.58 16.17
C ALA A 385 -10.16 -17.64 16.41
N ALA A 386 -9.64 -17.73 17.64
CA ALA A 386 -8.61 -18.68 17.99
C ALA A 386 -9.03 -20.09 17.52
N ARG A 387 -8.19 -20.74 16.72
CA ARG A 387 -8.28 -22.19 16.53
C ARG A 387 -8.06 -22.81 17.91
N ARG A 388 -9.17 -23.31 18.51
CA ARG A 388 -9.13 -24.03 19.79
C ARG A 388 -8.45 -25.38 19.63
#